data_9e1d9dda46102d1b37dcbaefdd1925f6
#
_entry.id   9e1d9dda46102d1b37dcbaefdd1925f6
#
_cell.length_a   1.000
_cell.length_b   1.000
_cell.length_c   1.000
_cell.angle_alpha   90.00
_cell.angle_beta   90.00
_cell.angle_gamma   90.00
#
_symmetry.space_group_name_H-M   'P 1'
#
loop_
_entity.id
_entity.type
_entity.pdbx_description
1 polymer ?
#
loop_
_entity_poly.entity_id
_entity_poly.type
_entity_poly.pdbx_seq_one_letter_code
_entity_poly.pdbx_strand_id
1 'polypeptide(L)'
;SDVYKRQLFACLTGLRKSDIRQLTWQQIQPYTNGRMFVTTRMQKTKEIVHNPISDEAYGLLGERGEGLIFEDFKDKMLQGPLQRWLTAAGITKKITFHCTRHSFGSLHVEMGTDMAVIQAYLGHKNITTTQIYSKIAAQQMCQVVDKITLKRKEA
;
A
#
# COMPACT_ATOMS: atom_id res chain seq x y z
N SER A 1 6.90 13.51 10.93
CA SER A 1 6.92 14.25 9.67
C SER A 1 6.12 13.48 8.61
N ASP A 2 5.29 14.17 7.85
CA ASP A 2 4.34 13.57 6.89
C ASP A 2 5.02 12.82 5.73
N VAL A 3 6.29 13.12 5.48
CA VAL A 3 7.08 12.44 4.45
C VAL A 3 7.29 10.96 4.78
N TYR A 4 7.60 10.64 6.03
CA TYR A 4 7.80 9.25 6.48
C TYR A 4 6.49 8.47 6.50
N LYS A 5 5.38 9.10 6.89
CA LYS A 5 4.06 8.46 6.86
C LYS A 5 3.68 7.96 5.47
N ARG A 6 3.96 8.75 4.43
CA ARG A 6 3.71 8.38 3.03
C ARG A 6 4.50 7.14 2.60
N GLN A 7 5.77 7.09 2.99
CA GLN A 7 6.63 5.96 2.67
C GLN A 7 6.22 4.69 3.41
N LEU A 8 5.93 4.80 4.70
CA LEU A 8 5.44 3.69 5.50
C LEU A 8 4.08 3.20 4.98
N PHE A 9 3.18 4.10 4.64
CA PHE A 9 1.91 3.75 4.01
C PHE A 9 2.11 3.00 2.69
N ALA A 10 3.05 3.44 1.85
CA ALA A 10 3.39 2.74 0.62
C ALA A 10 3.96 1.33 0.86
N CYS A 11 4.78 1.16 1.90
CA CYS A 11 5.31 -0.16 2.28
C CYS A 11 4.22 -1.11 2.78
N LEU A 12 3.23 -0.59 3.51
CA LEU A 12 2.14 -1.39 4.07
C LEU A 12 1.04 -1.72 3.06
N THR A 13 0.93 -0.95 1.98
CA THR A 13 -0.16 -1.09 0.99
C THR A 13 0.31 -1.54 -0.38
N GLY A 14 1.59 -1.40 -0.69
CA GLY A 14 2.10 -1.68 -2.04
C GLY A 14 1.52 -0.80 -3.15
N LEU A 15 0.81 0.28 -2.82
CA LEU A 15 0.24 1.20 -3.80
C LEU A 15 1.33 1.88 -4.64
N ARG A 16 0.99 2.22 -5.88
CA ARG A 16 1.89 2.98 -6.74
C ARG A 16 2.03 4.41 -6.22
N LYS A 17 3.19 5.01 -6.47
CA LYS A 17 3.44 6.43 -6.18
C LYS A 17 2.35 7.35 -6.75
N SER A 18 1.92 7.09 -8.00
CA SER A 18 0.86 7.84 -8.65
C SER A 18 -0.48 7.76 -7.89
N ASP A 19 -0.81 6.58 -7.37
CA ASP A 19 -2.05 6.34 -6.65
C ASP A 19 -2.03 7.07 -5.28
N ILE A 20 -0.92 6.97 -4.57
CA ILE A 20 -0.75 7.67 -3.28
C ILE A 20 -0.76 9.19 -3.46
N ARG A 21 -0.15 9.69 -4.53
CA ARG A 21 -0.11 11.12 -4.85
C ARG A 21 -1.49 11.73 -5.05
N GLN A 22 -2.42 10.96 -5.60
CA GLN A 22 -3.78 11.40 -5.92
C GLN A 22 -4.82 10.86 -4.94
N LEU A 23 -4.37 10.21 -3.86
CA LEU A 23 -5.25 9.56 -2.91
C LEU A 23 -6.09 10.59 -2.15
N THR A 24 -7.39 10.40 -2.22
CA THR A 24 -8.38 11.24 -1.53
C THR A 24 -9.10 10.47 -0.45
N TRP A 25 -9.66 11.19 0.52
CA TRP A 25 -10.47 10.58 1.57
C TRP A 25 -11.72 9.86 1.06
N GLN A 26 -12.23 10.26 -0.09
CA GLN A 26 -13.37 9.59 -0.73
C GLN A 26 -13.05 8.17 -1.21
N GLN A 27 -11.76 7.90 -1.49
CA GLN A 27 -11.29 6.59 -1.92
C GLN A 27 -11.09 5.61 -0.74
N ILE A 28 -11.13 6.10 0.50
CA ILE A 28 -11.01 5.30 1.72
C ILE A 28 -12.39 5.09 2.32
N GLN A 29 -12.89 3.87 2.23
CA GLN A 29 -14.25 3.53 2.66
C GLN A 29 -14.26 2.27 3.53
N PRO A 30 -15.16 2.20 4.53
CA PRO A 30 -15.35 0.97 5.28
C PRO A 30 -16.05 -0.09 4.41
N TYR A 31 -15.67 -1.33 4.59
CA TYR A 31 -16.32 -2.50 4.01
C TYR A 31 -17.21 -3.19 5.05
N THR A 32 -17.96 -4.24 4.64
CA THR A 32 -18.97 -4.93 5.45
C THR A 32 -18.52 -5.42 6.82
N ASN A 33 -17.23 -5.67 7.00
CA ASN A 33 -16.63 -6.12 8.27
C ASN A 33 -15.98 -4.98 9.09
N GLY A 34 -16.20 -3.72 8.71
CA GLY A 34 -15.56 -2.56 9.33
C GLY A 34 -14.12 -2.32 8.89
N ARG A 35 -13.52 -3.21 8.10
CA ARG A 35 -12.18 -3.04 7.53
C ARG A 35 -12.20 -1.89 6.51
N MET A 36 -11.19 -1.01 6.58
CA MET A 36 -11.05 0.05 5.61
C MET A 36 -10.47 -0.47 4.31
N PHE A 37 -10.99 0.03 3.21
CA PHE A 37 -10.56 -0.29 1.84
C PHE A 37 -10.16 0.97 1.12
N VAL A 38 -9.15 0.84 0.27
CA VAL A 38 -8.76 1.86 -0.70
C VAL A 38 -9.25 1.45 -2.08
N THR A 39 -9.92 2.38 -2.75
CA THR A 39 -10.37 2.22 -4.13
C THR A 39 -9.43 2.95 -5.06
N THR A 40 -8.78 2.23 -5.96
CA THR A 40 -7.90 2.80 -6.98
C THR A 40 -8.34 2.40 -8.39
N ARG A 41 -7.92 3.17 -9.38
CA ARG A 41 -8.16 2.86 -10.78
C ARG A 41 -6.86 2.47 -11.47
N MET A 42 -6.84 1.32 -12.10
CA MET A 42 -5.71 0.87 -12.90
C MET A 42 -5.47 1.79 -14.08
N GLN A 43 -4.25 2.26 -14.27
CA GLN A 43 -3.96 3.21 -15.36
C GLN A 43 -4.12 2.59 -16.75
N LYS A 44 -3.69 1.33 -16.91
CA LYS A 44 -3.72 0.64 -18.21
C LYS A 44 -5.09 0.09 -18.57
N THR A 45 -5.78 -0.57 -17.63
CA THR A 45 -7.04 -1.27 -17.88
C THR A 45 -8.27 -0.45 -17.53
N LYS A 46 -8.08 0.66 -16.79
CA LYS A 46 -9.16 1.48 -16.21
C LYS A 46 -10.07 0.73 -15.24
N GLU A 47 -9.73 -0.50 -14.88
CA GLU A 47 -10.44 -1.30 -13.88
C GLU A 47 -10.34 -0.66 -12.50
N ILE A 48 -11.43 -0.77 -11.75
CA ILE A 48 -11.48 -0.32 -10.36
C ILE A 48 -11.03 -1.49 -9.48
N VAL A 49 -10.08 -1.22 -8.59
CA VAL A 49 -9.55 -2.18 -7.64
C VAL A 49 -9.89 -1.72 -6.23
N HIS A 50 -10.47 -2.61 -5.44
CA HIS A 50 -10.78 -2.39 -4.03
C HIS A 50 -9.84 -3.25 -3.18
N ASN A 51 -8.89 -2.61 -2.52
CA ASN A 51 -7.93 -3.31 -1.67
C ASN A 51 -8.14 -2.98 -0.20
N PRO A 52 -8.18 -3.98 0.69
CA PRO A 52 -8.17 -3.73 2.12
C PRO A 52 -6.85 -3.11 2.53
N ILE A 53 -6.88 -2.25 3.54
CA ILE A 53 -5.70 -1.74 4.20
C ILE A 53 -5.72 -2.16 5.67
N SER A 54 -4.53 -2.39 6.25
CA SER A 54 -4.42 -2.71 7.67
C SER A 54 -4.79 -1.51 8.54
N ASP A 55 -5.18 -1.78 9.79
CA ASP A 55 -5.48 -0.71 10.76
C ASP A 55 -4.25 0.17 11.00
N GLU A 56 -3.07 -0.41 10.95
CA GLU A 56 -1.80 0.30 11.04
C GLU A 56 -1.60 1.26 9.85
N ALA A 57 -1.88 0.81 8.62
CA ALA A 57 -1.83 1.66 7.43
C ALA A 57 -2.87 2.78 7.50
N TYR A 58 -4.08 2.46 7.94
CA TYR A 58 -5.13 3.47 8.13
C TYR A 58 -4.73 4.53 9.16
N GLY A 59 -4.12 4.14 10.25
CA GLY A 59 -3.62 5.05 11.29
C GLY A 59 -2.57 6.05 10.79
N LEU A 60 -1.82 5.71 9.74
CA LEU A 60 -0.84 6.62 9.14
C LEU A 60 -1.48 7.76 8.33
N LEU A 61 -2.75 7.63 7.95
CA LEU A 61 -3.46 8.66 7.19
C LEU A 61 -3.80 9.90 8.03
N GLY A 62 -3.85 9.76 9.35
CA GLY A 62 -4.23 10.83 10.27
C GLY A 62 -5.73 11.01 10.39
N GLU A 63 -6.16 12.21 10.77
CA GLU A 63 -7.58 12.53 10.91
C GLU A 63 -8.26 12.64 9.54
N ARG A 64 -9.49 12.11 9.46
CA ARG A 64 -10.27 12.16 8.22
C ARG A 64 -10.64 13.59 7.88
N GLY A 65 -10.29 14.00 6.66
CA GLY A 65 -10.61 15.29 6.11
C GLY A 65 -11.34 15.22 4.78
N GLU A 66 -11.24 16.27 4.00
CA GLU A 66 -11.74 16.36 2.62
C GLU A 66 -10.58 16.50 1.64
N GLY A 67 -10.76 16.03 0.40
CA GLY A 67 -9.76 16.15 -0.66
C GLY A 67 -8.59 15.18 -0.52
N LEU A 68 -7.41 15.67 -0.88
CA LEU A 68 -6.17 14.86 -0.88
C LEU A 68 -5.74 14.52 0.55
N ILE A 69 -5.37 13.25 0.75
CA ILE A 69 -4.85 12.78 2.05
C ILE A 69 -3.41 13.28 2.26
N PHE A 70 -2.61 13.21 1.22
CA PHE A 70 -1.22 13.63 1.26
C PHE A 70 -1.04 14.89 0.40
N GLU A 71 -1.28 16.03 0.99
CA GLU A 71 -1.00 17.32 0.36
C GLU A 71 0.51 17.48 0.11
N ASP A 72 0.89 18.32 -0.85
CA ASP A 72 2.30 18.61 -1.19
C ASP A 72 3.19 17.40 -1.57
N PHE A 73 2.61 16.37 -2.16
CA PHE A 73 3.36 15.22 -2.66
C PHE A 73 4.18 15.59 -3.92
N LYS A 74 5.24 16.37 -3.74
CA LYS A 74 6.17 16.75 -4.82
C LYS A 74 7.35 15.79 -4.88
N ASP A 75 7.76 15.40 -6.08
CA ASP A 75 8.86 14.44 -6.29
C ASP A 75 10.18 14.86 -5.61
N LYS A 76 10.48 16.16 -5.64
CA LYS A 76 11.68 16.71 -5.00
C LYS A 76 11.67 16.56 -3.47
N MET A 77 10.48 16.57 -2.85
CA MET A 77 10.33 16.40 -1.41
C MET A 77 10.46 14.94 -0.96
N LEU A 78 10.30 13.99 -1.86
CA LEU A 78 10.48 12.57 -1.55
C LEU A 78 11.92 12.14 -1.63
N GLN A 79 12.65 12.58 -2.66
CA GLN A 79 14.03 12.11 -2.89
C GLN A 79 14.99 12.60 -1.81
N GLY A 80 14.94 13.86 -1.44
CA GLY A 80 15.84 14.43 -0.44
C GLY A 80 15.64 13.84 0.96
N PRO A 81 14.43 13.86 1.52
CA PRO A 81 14.14 13.26 2.82
C PRO A 81 14.39 11.76 2.86
N LEU A 82 13.99 11.02 1.82
CA LEU A 82 14.26 9.59 1.73
C LEU A 82 15.77 9.32 1.74
N GLN A 83 16.54 10.05 0.95
CA GLN A 83 17.99 9.89 0.90
C GLN A 83 18.66 10.21 2.24
N ARG A 84 18.24 11.26 2.94
CA ARG A 84 18.75 11.57 4.29
C ARG A 84 18.44 10.45 5.28
N TRP A 85 17.23 9.89 5.21
CA TRP A 85 16.84 8.78 6.07
C TRP A 85 17.67 7.51 5.79
N LEU A 86 17.85 7.17 4.52
CA LEU A 86 18.68 6.03 4.10
C LEU A 86 20.14 6.22 4.54
N THR A 87 20.69 7.41 4.36
CA THR A 87 22.06 7.75 4.81
C THR A 87 22.20 7.63 6.32
N ALA A 88 21.23 8.15 7.09
CA ALA A 88 21.21 8.03 8.54
C ALA A 88 21.10 6.57 9.02
N ALA A 89 20.42 5.71 8.24
CA ALA A 89 20.32 4.29 8.50
C ALA A 89 21.50 3.45 7.99
N GLY A 90 22.53 4.08 7.40
CA GLY A 90 23.68 3.39 6.84
C GLY A 90 23.40 2.59 5.56
N ILE A 91 22.28 2.90 4.88
CA ILE A 91 21.87 2.20 3.67
C ILE A 91 22.48 2.89 2.46
N THR A 92 23.37 2.19 1.74
CA THR A 92 24.08 2.70 0.56
C THR A 92 23.42 2.33 -0.76
N LYS A 93 22.44 1.41 -0.76
CA LYS A 93 21.72 1.02 -1.96
C LYS A 93 20.88 2.17 -2.51
N LYS A 94 20.80 2.27 -3.84
CA LYS A 94 19.88 3.21 -4.51
C LYS A 94 18.45 2.75 -4.29
N ILE A 95 17.73 3.40 -3.39
CA ILE A 95 16.33 3.14 -3.09
C ILE A 95 15.49 4.31 -3.60
N THR A 96 14.44 3.98 -4.34
CA THR A 96 13.44 4.93 -4.82
C THR A 96 12.10 4.63 -4.17
N PHE A 97 11.16 5.55 -4.29
CA PHE A 97 9.80 5.31 -3.78
C PHE A 97 9.14 4.06 -4.40
N HIS A 98 9.46 3.70 -5.64
CA HIS A 98 8.93 2.51 -6.28
C HIS A 98 9.40 1.20 -5.62
N CYS A 99 10.53 1.23 -4.92
CA CYS A 99 11.03 0.08 -4.17
C CYS A 99 10.09 -0.36 -3.04
N THR A 100 9.24 0.55 -2.51
CA THR A 100 8.25 0.20 -1.49
C THR A 100 7.28 -0.88 -1.97
N ARG A 101 6.85 -0.79 -3.23
CA ARG A 101 5.96 -1.76 -3.86
C ARG A 101 6.65 -3.10 -4.12
N HIS A 102 7.91 -3.08 -4.54
CA HIS A 102 8.71 -4.29 -4.68
C HIS A 102 8.94 -4.96 -3.32
N SER A 103 9.24 -4.18 -2.30
CA SER A 103 9.41 -4.69 -0.92
C SER A 103 8.12 -5.32 -0.40
N PHE A 104 6.98 -4.71 -0.64
CA PHE A 104 5.67 -5.29 -0.29
C PHE A 104 5.50 -6.67 -0.90
N GLY A 105 5.72 -6.81 -2.21
CA GLY A 105 5.61 -8.09 -2.91
C GLY A 105 6.61 -9.13 -2.39
N SER A 106 7.88 -8.76 -2.23
CA SER A 106 8.93 -9.66 -1.77
C SER A 106 8.70 -10.16 -0.34
N LEU A 107 8.29 -9.27 0.56
CA LEU A 107 7.98 -9.64 1.95
C LEU A 107 6.82 -10.64 2.01
N HIS A 108 5.79 -10.46 1.19
CA HIS A 108 4.68 -11.39 1.13
C HIS A 108 5.08 -12.76 0.57
N VAL A 109 5.96 -12.79 -0.44
CA VAL A 109 6.54 -14.06 -0.94
C VAL A 109 7.31 -14.77 0.17
N GLU A 110 8.17 -14.07 0.90
CA GLU A 110 8.94 -14.61 2.02
C GLU A 110 8.04 -15.15 3.15
N MET A 111 6.90 -14.52 3.37
CA MET A 111 5.89 -14.96 4.35
C MET A 111 4.99 -16.11 3.84
N GLY A 112 5.26 -16.64 2.66
CA GLY A 112 4.50 -17.76 2.08
C GLY A 112 3.11 -17.38 1.56
N THR A 113 2.86 -16.11 1.27
CA THR A 113 1.61 -15.67 0.65
C THR A 113 1.52 -16.19 -0.78
N ASP A 114 0.36 -16.72 -1.16
CA ASP A 114 0.12 -17.20 -2.52
C ASP A 114 0.38 -16.11 -3.56
N MET A 115 1.14 -16.42 -4.59
CA MET A 115 1.53 -15.49 -5.63
C MET A 115 0.32 -14.89 -6.36
N ALA A 116 -0.75 -15.66 -6.54
CA ALA A 116 -1.99 -15.20 -7.16
C ALA A 116 -2.67 -14.12 -6.32
N VAL A 117 -2.64 -14.26 -4.99
CA VAL A 117 -3.18 -13.25 -4.06
C VAL A 117 -2.36 -11.97 -4.11
N ILE A 118 -1.02 -12.08 -4.13
CA ILE A 118 -0.13 -10.91 -4.25
C ILE A 118 -0.39 -10.18 -5.57
N GLN A 119 -0.48 -10.90 -6.68
CA GLN A 119 -0.75 -10.33 -8.00
C GLN A 119 -2.12 -9.63 -8.05
N ALA A 120 -3.15 -10.25 -7.49
CA ALA A 120 -4.48 -9.67 -7.40
C ALA A 120 -4.48 -8.36 -6.58
N TYR A 121 -3.82 -8.37 -5.42
CA TYR A 121 -3.70 -7.20 -4.56
C TYR A 121 -2.95 -6.05 -5.25
N LEU A 122 -1.87 -6.35 -5.95
CA LEU A 122 -1.09 -5.37 -6.70
C LEU A 122 -1.76 -4.96 -8.03
N GLY A 123 -2.85 -5.62 -8.43
CA GLY A 123 -3.55 -5.34 -9.68
C GLY A 123 -2.75 -5.75 -10.92
N HIS A 124 -1.96 -6.82 -10.84
CA HIS A 124 -1.24 -7.38 -11.98
C HIS A 124 -2.18 -8.20 -12.87
N LYS A 125 -2.03 -8.04 -14.18
CA LYS A 125 -3.02 -8.33 -15.23
C LYS A 125 -3.34 -9.79 -15.56
N ASN A 126 -2.78 -10.80 -14.93
CA ASN A 126 -2.87 -12.19 -15.41
C ASN A 126 -3.72 -13.12 -14.54
N ILE A 127 -4.67 -12.59 -13.79
CA ILE A 127 -5.65 -13.43 -13.12
C ILE A 127 -7.00 -13.18 -13.77
N THR A 128 -7.46 -14.17 -14.51
CA THR A 128 -8.85 -14.24 -14.98
C THR A 128 -9.74 -14.27 -13.73
N THR A 129 -10.24 -13.12 -13.34
CA THR A 129 -11.15 -12.96 -12.21
C THR A 129 -12.49 -13.58 -12.56
N THR A 130 -12.67 -14.84 -12.26
CA THR A 130 -13.99 -15.43 -12.12
C THR A 130 -14.60 -14.93 -10.81
N GLN A 131 -15.89 -14.61 -10.80
CA GLN A 131 -16.63 -14.08 -9.64
C GLN A 131 -16.50 -14.93 -8.36
N ILE A 132 -16.08 -16.19 -8.47
CA ILE A 132 -15.81 -17.12 -7.36
C ILE A 132 -14.63 -16.67 -6.50
N TYR A 133 -13.63 -16.00 -7.08
CA TYR A 133 -12.45 -15.50 -6.36
C TYR A 133 -12.71 -14.22 -5.54
N SER A 134 -13.79 -13.50 -5.81
CA SER A 134 -13.97 -12.17 -5.21
C SER A 134 -14.17 -12.19 -3.69
N LYS A 135 -14.95 -13.14 -3.15
CA LYS A 135 -15.18 -13.23 -1.69
C LYS A 135 -14.02 -13.89 -0.95
N ILE A 136 -13.49 -14.98 -1.50
CA ILE A 136 -12.34 -15.69 -0.92
C ILE A 136 -11.10 -14.81 -0.99
N ALA A 137 -10.90 -14.13 -2.12
CA ALA A 137 -9.81 -13.18 -2.29
C ALA A 137 -9.90 -11.99 -1.33
N ALA A 138 -11.08 -11.45 -1.04
CA ALA A 138 -11.23 -10.36 -0.09
C ALA A 138 -10.84 -10.76 1.34
N GLN A 139 -11.25 -11.93 1.81
CA GLN A 139 -10.82 -12.46 3.12
C GLN A 139 -9.30 -12.70 3.17
N GLN A 140 -8.74 -13.32 2.14
CA GLN A 140 -7.31 -13.56 2.06
C GLN A 140 -6.52 -12.27 1.95
N MET A 141 -7.01 -11.27 1.23
CA MET A 141 -6.39 -9.94 1.14
C MET A 141 -6.38 -9.22 2.49
N CYS A 142 -7.42 -9.34 3.31
CA CYS A 142 -7.42 -8.82 4.66
C CYS A 142 -6.32 -9.45 5.52
N GLN A 143 -6.13 -10.76 5.44
CA GLN A 143 -5.04 -11.47 6.14
C GLN A 143 -3.65 -11.07 5.63
N VAL A 144 -3.54 -10.84 4.32
CA VAL A 144 -2.29 -10.43 3.67
C VAL A 144 -1.79 -9.09 4.19
N VAL A 145 -2.65 -8.07 4.27
CA VAL A 145 -2.21 -6.74 4.72
C VAL A 145 -1.82 -6.70 6.20
N ASP A 146 -2.34 -7.62 7.01
CA ASP A 146 -2.02 -7.72 8.43
C ASP A 146 -0.67 -8.42 8.70
N LYS A 147 -0.09 -9.09 7.68
CA LYS A 147 1.22 -9.76 7.81
C LYS A 147 2.40 -8.79 7.89
N ILE A 148 2.28 -7.61 7.29
CA ILE A 148 3.30 -6.57 7.36
C ILE A 148 2.93 -5.60 8.47
N THR A 149 3.78 -5.51 9.47
CA THR A 149 3.59 -4.62 10.62
C THR A 149 4.86 -3.83 10.89
N LEU A 150 4.70 -2.61 11.37
CA LEU A 150 5.79 -1.76 11.86
C LEU A 150 6.18 -2.13 13.30
N LYS A 151 5.37 -2.93 13.98
CA LYS A 151 5.67 -3.40 15.33
C LYS A 151 6.83 -4.38 15.30
N ARG A 152 7.79 -4.19 16.20
CA ARG A 152 8.87 -5.15 16.42
C ARG A 152 8.24 -6.46 16.94
N LYS A 153 8.52 -7.59 16.28
CA LYS A 153 8.20 -8.88 16.89
C LYS A 153 9.03 -8.99 18.16
N GLU A 154 8.38 -9.07 19.29
CA GLU A 154 9.06 -9.48 20.52
C GLU A 154 9.61 -10.88 20.31
N ALA A 155 10.88 -11.03 20.59
CA ALA A 155 11.58 -12.31 20.45
C ALA A 155 11.13 -13.29 21.55
#